data_f9e2135295350f6f4079be624e904ed1
#
_entry.id   f9e2135295350f6f4079be624e904ed1
#
_cell.length_a   1.000
_cell.length_b   1.000
_cell.length_c   1.000
_cell.angle_alpha   90.00
_cell.angle_beta   90.00
_cell.angle_gamma   90.00
#
_symmetry.space_group_name_H-M   'P 1'
#
loop_
_entity.id
_entity.type
_entity.pdbx_description
1 polymer ?
#
loop_
_entity_poly.entity_id
_entity_poly.type
_entity_poly.pdbx_seq_one_letter_code
_entity_poly.pdbx_strand_id
1 'polypeptide(L)'
;MTIDPILLEVLRNRLDAIADEMELTLLKSAASPIVKEGLDASAALFNTRGETIAQAAAIPIHLGALQFAAQRIVRAFPPDGMRDGDAFLLNDPYDGGTHLPDITLAVPVFADGRAVALACTMCHHQDVGGRTPGSVPTDATELYQEGVIIPPTQLFRAGELDENLFRLLTRNVRLPEVFTGDLMAQVAAGRLGGTRLRELFAAHGAATVTAYIEELLSRAERLTRAQIEAIPDGDYAFEDWLDDDGVDIGRPVKIAVTLRVRGSAMTFDFTGSDPQVRGPFNSVPASTMSAVYYAVRAISDASIPNNGGCFRAVDAVLPEGTIVNPRPPAPVSCRTATIKRIADTILGALVAARPGKMPAANSGTLLVMAFGGRDPETGRPFVASELAAGGMGARPNKDGIDVIETDVSNCMNIPVESVEMNFPLRIPRVRLWTGSGGAGRFRGGLGLEKVFEATTTDVMVSHRGERFASSPWPLEGGAPGARAHAFILRADGTREDLPSKKMIVLHPGDQLWEYIAGGAGYGDPLDRDPAAVLADVLDGKISTTAEYGVVLTPDRAAVDEVKTKECREALAASGRAAAGVSPRCNGR
;
A
#
# COMPACT_ATOMS: atom_id res chain seq x y z
N MET A 1 32.95 -14.81 18.12
CA MET A 1 32.21 -16.08 17.86
C MET A 1 32.29 -16.36 16.36
N THR A 2 32.64 -17.57 15.94
CA THR A 2 32.61 -17.92 14.52
C THR A 2 31.17 -18.26 14.15
N ILE A 3 30.64 -17.62 13.13
CA ILE A 3 29.27 -17.85 12.65
C ILE A 3 29.26 -19.13 11.80
N ASP A 4 28.45 -20.10 12.17
CA ASP A 4 28.17 -21.29 11.36
C ASP A 4 27.11 -20.90 10.30
N PRO A 5 27.43 -21.02 8.99
CA PRO A 5 26.51 -20.64 7.92
C PRO A 5 25.24 -21.52 7.87
N ILE A 6 25.31 -22.79 8.31
CA ILE A 6 24.13 -23.66 8.36
C ILE A 6 23.18 -23.20 9.45
N LEU A 7 23.69 -22.96 10.66
CA LEU A 7 22.86 -22.46 11.75
C LEU A 7 22.29 -21.07 11.44
N LEU A 8 23.05 -20.21 10.73
CA LEU A 8 22.56 -18.90 10.29
C LEU A 8 21.29 -19.02 9.42
N GLU A 9 21.31 -19.92 8.43
CA GLU A 9 20.13 -20.14 7.57
C GLU A 9 18.97 -20.82 8.32
N VAL A 10 19.26 -21.73 9.25
CA VAL A 10 18.25 -22.34 10.12
C VAL A 10 17.56 -21.28 10.97
N LEU A 11 18.32 -20.39 11.63
CA LEU A 11 17.76 -19.33 12.46
C LEU A 11 16.99 -18.31 11.61
N ARG A 12 17.50 -17.93 10.43
CA ARG A 12 16.79 -17.06 9.49
C ARG A 12 15.40 -17.61 9.16
N ASN A 13 15.34 -18.85 8.66
CA ASN A 13 14.07 -19.48 8.28
C ASN A 13 13.12 -19.64 9.48
N ARG A 14 13.65 -19.86 10.68
CA ARG A 14 12.83 -19.95 11.90
C ARG A 14 12.23 -18.59 12.28
N LEU A 15 13.02 -17.52 12.18
CA LEU A 15 12.54 -16.16 12.46
C LEU A 15 11.46 -15.72 11.46
N ASP A 16 11.68 -15.98 10.16
CA ASP A 16 10.68 -15.71 9.11
C ASP A 16 9.39 -16.52 9.38
N ALA A 17 9.50 -17.81 9.67
CA ALA A 17 8.35 -18.67 9.97
C ALA A 17 7.57 -18.22 11.23
N ILE A 18 8.24 -17.67 12.24
CA ILE A 18 7.56 -17.11 13.43
C ILE A 18 6.72 -15.89 13.04
N ALA A 19 7.27 -14.99 12.22
CA ALA A 19 6.54 -13.82 11.75
C ALA A 19 5.30 -14.23 10.91
N ASP A 20 5.44 -15.21 10.01
CA ASP A 20 4.34 -15.75 9.21
C ASP A 20 3.26 -16.42 10.09
N GLU A 21 3.67 -17.18 11.13
CA GLU A 21 2.73 -17.80 12.09
C GLU A 21 1.96 -16.75 12.89
N MET A 22 2.61 -15.63 13.27
CA MET A 22 1.97 -14.50 13.92
C MET A 22 0.91 -13.86 13.02
N GLU A 23 1.24 -13.56 11.76
CA GLU A 23 0.31 -12.97 10.81
C GLU A 23 -0.87 -13.88 10.55
N LEU A 24 -0.64 -15.15 10.26
CA LEU A 24 -1.70 -16.12 10.05
C LEU A 24 -2.63 -16.23 11.25
N THR A 25 -2.10 -16.16 12.47
CA THR A 25 -2.89 -16.15 13.70
C THR A 25 -3.75 -14.91 13.81
N LEU A 26 -3.17 -13.73 13.52
CA LEU A 26 -3.90 -12.45 13.47
C LEU A 26 -5.06 -12.51 12.48
N LEU A 27 -4.79 -12.86 11.22
CA LEU A 27 -5.79 -12.91 10.15
C LEU A 27 -6.93 -13.90 10.47
N LYS A 28 -6.62 -15.07 11.02
CA LYS A 28 -7.63 -16.10 11.33
C LYS A 28 -8.46 -15.79 12.57
N SER A 29 -7.94 -15.06 13.54
CA SER A 29 -8.63 -14.75 14.80
C SER A 29 -9.28 -13.36 14.81
N ALA A 30 -9.01 -12.51 13.82
CA ALA A 30 -9.63 -11.19 13.69
C ALA A 30 -11.16 -11.28 13.51
N ALA A 31 -11.85 -10.21 13.88
CA ALA A 31 -13.31 -10.10 13.77
C ALA A 31 -13.75 -9.36 12.50
N SER A 32 -12.99 -8.35 12.06
CA SER A 32 -13.36 -7.49 10.94
C SER A 32 -13.10 -8.15 9.57
N PRO A 33 -13.97 -7.92 8.57
CA PRO A 33 -13.71 -8.36 7.19
C PRO A 33 -12.46 -7.73 6.57
N ILE A 34 -12.13 -6.48 6.90
CA ILE A 34 -10.95 -5.82 6.35
C ILE A 34 -9.65 -6.55 6.76
N VAL A 35 -9.58 -7.09 7.97
CA VAL A 35 -8.43 -7.88 8.43
C VAL A 35 -8.50 -9.32 7.91
N LYS A 36 -9.66 -10.01 8.08
CA LYS A 36 -9.78 -11.44 7.73
C LYS A 36 -9.74 -11.72 6.24
N GLU A 37 -10.35 -10.88 5.44
CA GLU A 37 -10.61 -11.10 4.02
C GLU A 37 -9.82 -10.10 3.15
N GLY A 38 -9.75 -8.83 3.59
CA GLY A 38 -8.91 -7.80 2.96
C GLY A 38 -7.43 -7.96 3.25
N LEU A 39 -7.06 -8.78 4.25
CA LEU A 39 -5.70 -9.06 4.72
C LEU A 39 -4.95 -7.78 5.15
N ASP A 40 -5.68 -6.78 5.66
CA ASP A 40 -5.08 -5.49 6.04
C ASP A 40 -4.47 -5.57 7.45
N ALA A 41 -3.43 -6.40 7.56
CA ALA A 41 -2.68 -6.65 8.78
C ALA A 41 -1.24 -7.04 8.47
N SER A 42 -0.36 -6.97 9.48
CA SER A 42 1.05 -7.34 9.36
C SER A 42 1.64 -7.74 10.70
N ALA A 43 2.65 -8.61 10.65
CA ALA A 43 3.41 -9.04 11.82
C ALA A 43 4.91 -9.01 11.54
N ALA A 44 5.70 -8.63 12.55
CA ALA A 44 7.15 -8.59 12.46
C ALA A 44 7.81 -8.72 13.84
N LEU A 45 9.07 -9.12 13.81
CA LEU A 45 9.93 -9.27 14.98
C LEU A 45 10.99 -8.17 15.00
N PHE A 46 11.28 -7.63 16.17
CA PHE A 46 12.24 -6.54 16.35
C PHE A 46 13.24 -6.86 17.45
N ASN A 47 14.47 -6.34 17.31
CA ASN A 47 15.40 -6.35 18.42
C ASN A 47 15.05 -5.26 19.46
N THR A 48 15.76 -5.22 20.57
CA THR A 48 15.53 -4.24 21.66
C THR A 48 15.84 -2.79 21.29
N ARG A 49 16.36 -2.53 20.08
CA ARG A 49 16.53 -1.17 19.53
C ARG A 49 15.36 -0.78 18.60
N GLY A 50 14.38 -1.68 18.40
CA GLY A 50 13.28 -1.48 17.46
C GLY A 50 13.69 -1.63 15.99
N GLU A 51 14.77 -2.37 15.69
CA GLU A 51 15.18 -2.68 14.33
C GLU A 51 14.59 -4.02 13.90
N THR A 52 14.01 -4.09 12.70
CA THR A 52 13.31 -5.28 12.18
C THR A 52 14.28 -6.46 12.04
N ILE A 53 13.99 -7.58 12.72
CA ILE A 53 14.74 -8.83 12.63
C ILE A 53 14.21 -9.69 11.48
N ALA A 54 12.89 -9.88 11.45
CA ALA A 54 12.15 -10.65 10.46
C ALA A 54 10.72 -10.10 10.34
N GLN A 55 10.10 -10.33 9.20
CA GLN A 55 8.73 -9.89 8.95
C GLN A 55 8.00 -10.90 8.09
N ALA A 56 6.69 -10.99 8.28
CA ALA A 56 5.82 -11.80 7.44
C ALA A 56 5.72 -11.25 6.01
N ALA A 57 5.19 -12.06 5.08
CA ALA A 57 4.88 -11.63 3.72
C ALA A 57 3.57 -10.82 3.69
N ALA A 58 3.57 -9.66 4.30
CA ALA A 58 2.40 -8.83 4.58
C ALA A 58 2.46 -7.47 3.84
N ILE A 59 1.71 -6.48 4.31
CA ILE A 59 1.54 -5.18 3.65
C ILE A 59 2.81 -4.32 3.78
N PRO A 60 3.46 -3.94 2.68
CA PRO A 60 4.74 -3.22 2.73
C PRO A 60 4.67 -1.88 3.48
N ILE A 61 3.53 -1.16 3.39
CA ILE A 61 3.35 0.11 4.13
C ILE A 61 3.39 -0.11 5.65
N HIS A 62 2.76 -1.18 6.15
CA HIS A 62 2.80 -1.53 7.56
C HIS A 62 4.20 -1.96 7.99
N LEU A 63 4.80 -2.86 7.23
CA LEU A 63 6.12 -3.41 7.55
C LEU A 63 7.20 -2.33 7.60
N GLY A 64 7.17 -1.37 6.66
CA GLY A 64 8.07 -0.22 6.67
C GLY A 64 7.85 0.70 7.87
N ALA A 65 6.60 0.91 8.27
CA ALA A 65 6.22 1.80 9.38
C ALA A 65 6.39 1.15 10.76
N LEU A 66 6.21 -0.17 10.88
CA LEU A 66 6.34 -0.90 12.15
C LEU A 66 7.68 -0.66 12.84
N GLN A 67 8.77 -0.45 12.08
CA GLN A 67 10.07 -0.14 12.65
C GLN A 67 10.05 1.19 13.42
N PHE A 68 9.37 2.22 12.90
CA PHE A 68 9.23 3.51 13.58
C PHE A 68 8.38 3.36 14.84
N ALA A 69 7.28 2.62 14.78
CA ALA A 69 6.42 2.33 15.91
C ALA A 69 7.16 1.55 17.00
N ALA A 70 7.92 0.49 16.64
CA ALA A 70 8.72 -0.30 17.57
C ALA A 70 9.80 0.55 18.25
N GLN A 71 10.51 1.39 17.49
CA GLN A 71 11.50 2.33 18.04
C GLN A 71 10.87 3.33 19.00
N ARG A 72 9.66 3.78 18.68
CA ARG A 72 8.95 4.73 19.53
C ARG A 72 8.48 4.09 20.84
N ILE A 73 7.97 2.86 20.79
CA ILE A 73 7.62 2.09 21.98
C ILE A 73 8.85 1.83 22.85
N VAL A 74 9.98 1.40 22.27
CA VAL A 74 11.24 1.19 23.02
C VAL A 74 11.74 2.48 23.68
N ARG A 75 11.57 3.63 23.03
CA ARG A 75 11.94 4.93 23.59
C ARG A 75 11.02 5.34 24.75
N ALA A 76 9.72 5.10 24.62
CA ALA A 76 8.74 5.44 25.67
C ALA A 76 8.81 4.46 26.86
N PHE A 77 9.10 3.19 26.57
CA PHE A 77 9.21 2.11 27.55
C PHE A 77 10.53 1.38 27.32
N PRO A 78 11.62 1.80 27.98
CA PRO A 78 12.93 1.17 27.82
C PRO A 78 12.90 -0.32 28.20
N PRO A 79 13.62 -1.21 27.47
CA PRO A 79 13.58 -2.68 27.68
C PRO A 79 13.85 -3.12 29.12
N ASP A 80 14.73 -2.41 29.84
CA ASP A 80 15.04 -2.71 31.26
C ASP A 80 13.85 -2.43 32.20
N GLY A 81 12.88 -1.64 31.78
CA GLY A 81 11.65 -1.35 32.54
C GLY A 81 10.46 -2.22 32.16
N MET A 82 10.55 -2.98 31.08
CA MET A 82 9.49 -3.88 30.63
C MET A 82 9.41 -5.12 31.53
N ARG A 83 8.25 -5.75 31.56
CA ARG A 83 7.99 -7.00 32.30
C ARG A 83 7.39 -8.06 31.38
N ASP A 84 7.59 -9.33 31.70
CA ASP A 84 6.91 -10.42 30.99
C ASP A 84 5.41 -10.29 31.15
N GLY A 85 4.69 -10.43 30.04
CA GLY A 85 3.23 -10.22 29.98
C GLY A 85 2.80 -8.78 29.67
N ASP A 86 3.72 -7.81 29.59
CA ASP A 86 3.38 -6.46 29.11
C ASP A 86 2.94 -6.50 27.65
N ALA A 87 2.09 -5.55 27.26
CA ALA A 87 1.80 -5.23 25.86
C ALA A 87 1.57 -3.73 25.71
N PHE A 88 2.13 -3.17 24.68
CA PHE A 88 2.09 -1.75 24.36
C PHE A 88 1.38 -1.51 23.05
N LEU A 89 0.67 -0.40 22.93
CA LEU A 89 0.01 0.00 21.69
C LEU A 89 0.23 1.48 21.37
N LEU A 90 0.09 1.81 20.09
CA LEU A 90 0.04 3.18 19.59
C LEU A 90 -0.64 3.23 18.21
N ASN A 91 -1.19 4.40 17.87
CA ASN A 91 -1.60 4.73 16.49
C ASN A 91 -1.28 6.19 16.12
N ASP A 92 -0.75 7.00 17.03
CA ASP A 92 -0.47 8.42 16.78
C ASP A 92 0.48 8.60 15.60
N PRO A 93 0.03 9.20 14.46
CA PRO A 93 0.86 9.36 13.26
C PRO A 93 2.09 10.23 13.50
N TYR A 94 2.00 11.18 14.42
CA TYR A 94 3.09 12.10 14.76
C TYR A 94 4.01 11.55 15.85
N ASP A 95 3.71 10.35 16.35
CA ASP A 95 4.50 9.66 17.37
C ASP A 95 4.81 8.19 17.00
N GLY A 96 5.11 7.96 15.72
CA GLY A 96 5.58 6.66 15.20
C GLY A 96 4.52 5.82 14.48
N GLY A 97 3.26 6.25 14.46
CA GLY A 97 2.17 5.62 13.70
C GLY A 97 2.12 6.08 12.24
N THR A 98 1.07 5.69 11.55
CA THR A 98 0.82 5.97 10.12
C THR A 98 -0.44 6.81 9.92
N HIS A 99 -1.60 6.27 10.27
CA HIS A 99 -2.90 6.91 10.43
C HIS A 99 -3.69 6.19 11.55
N LEU A 100 -4.73 6.82 12.04
CA LEU A 100 -5.38 6.35 13.26
C LEU A 100 -5.97 4.94 13.21
N PRO A 101 -6.52 4.44 12.07
CA PRO A 101 -6.99 3.06 11.99
C PRO A 101 -5.89 2.00 12.15
N ASP A 102 -4.61 2.31 11.82
CA ASP A 102 -3.49 1.37 11.96
C ASP A 102 -3.00 1.32 13.41
N ILE A 103 -3.56 0.44 14.21
CA ILE A 103 -3.07 0.25 15.58
C ILE A 103 -1.90 -0.73 15.58
N THR A 104 -0.75 -0.28 16.05
CA THR A 104 0.41 -1.13 16.35
C THR A 104 0.31 -1.66 17.77
N LEU A 105 0.57 -2.96 17.92
CA LEU A 105 0.71 -3.62 19.23
C LEU A 105 2.07 -4.31 19.32
N ALA A 106 2.78 -4.14 20.44
CA ALA A 106 4.08 -4.74 20.70
C ALA A 106 4.08 -5.52 22.01
N VAL A 107 4.56 -6.77 21.95
CA VAL A 107 4.74 -7.66 23.10
C VAL A 107 6.24 -7.90 23.30
N PRO A 108 6.82 -7.54 24.46
CA PRO A 108 8.21 -7.80 24.75
C PRO A 108 8.45 -9.30 25.00
N VAL A 109 9.59 -9.78 24.53
CA VAL A 109 10.01 -11.18 24.62
C VAL A 109 11.19 -11.29 25.59
N PHE A 110 11.10 -12.16 26.56
CA PHE A 110 12.09 -12.33 27.62
C PHE A 110 12.87 -13.64 27.46
N ALA A 111 14.19 -13.55 27.63
CA ALA A 111 15.09 -14.68 27.84
C ALA A 111 16.05 -14.32 28.98
N ASP A 112 16.37 -15.28 29.87
CA ASP A 112 17.25 -15.10 31.03
C ASP A 112 16.90 -13.87 31.88
N GLY A 113 15.59 -13.58 32.03
CA GLY A 113 15.08 -12.48 32.84
C GLY A 113 15.23 -11.07 32.24
N ARG A 114 15.60 -10.98 30.95
CA ARG A 114 15.77 -9.70 30.23
C ARG A 114 14.91 -9.68 28.96
N ALA A 115 14.43 -8.51 28.57
CA ALA A 115 13.83 -8.32 27.26
C ALA A 115 14.91 -8.45 26.18
N VAL A 116 14.68 -9.35 25.21
CA VAL A 116 15.64 -9.67 24.12
C VAL A 116 15.09 -9.32 22.73
N ALA A 117 13.78 -9.18 22.60
CA ALA A 117 13.11 -8.86 21.35
C ALA A 117 11.72 -8.30 21.61
N LEU A 118 11.07 -7.84 20.54
CA LEU A 118 9.64 -7.47 20.51
C LEU A 118 8.95 -8.25 19.40
N ALA A 119 7.76 -8.77 19.67
CA ALA A 119 6.84 -9.32 18.68
C ALA A 119 5.76 -8.26 18.42
N CYS A 120 5.74 -7.68 17.23
CA CYS A 120 4.83 -6.58 16.90
C CYS A 120 3.84 -6.99 15.82
N THR A 121 2.62 -6.44 15.93
CA THR A 121 1.56 -6.54 14.93
C THR A 121 1.01 -5.16 14.64
N MET A 122 0.53 -4.95 13.42
CA MET A 122 -0.25 -3.78 13.00
C MET A 122 -1.46 -4.28 12.23
N CYS A 123 -2.64 -3.76 12.50
CA CYS A 123 -3.79 -4.00 11.64
C CYS A 123 -4.65 -2.73 11.50
N HIS A 124 -5.28 -2.62 10.34
CA HIS A 124 -6.25 -1.57 10.08
C HIS A 124 -7.57 -1.91 10.76
N HIS A 125 -7.90 -1.23 11.85
CA HIS A 125 -9.18 -1.39 12.53
C HIS A 125 -10.32 -0.82 11.70
N GLN A 126 -11.44 -1.54 11.66
CA GLN A 126 -12.63 -1.19 10.87
C GLN A 126 -13.18 0.21 11.19
N ASP A 127 -13.07 0.66 12.44
CA ASP A 127 -13.49 1.99 12.92
C ASP A 127 -12.76 2.32 14.23
N VAL A 128 -12.17 3.51 14.28
CA VAL A 128 -11.53 4.07 15.48
C VAL A 128 -12.19 5.39 15.91
N GLY A 129 -13.46 5.59 15.56
CA GLY A 129 -14.23 6.80 15.90
C GLY A 129 -14.10 7.89 14.83
N GLY A 130 -14.00 9.13 15.26
CA GLY A 130 -13.93 10.27 14.35
C GLY A 130 -15.27 10.67 13.74
N ARG A 131 -15.21 11.58 12.76
CA ARG A 131 -16.38 12.26 12.17
C ARG A 131 -17.22 11.34 11.29
N THR A 132 -16.60 10.40 10.60
CA THR A 132 -17.26 9.52 9.62
C THR A 132 -17.10 8.06 9.97
N PRO A 133 -18.03 7.17 9.58
CA PRO A 133 -17.85 5.75 9.66
C PRO A 133 -16.58 5.29 8.92
N GLY A 134 -15.84 4.34 9.52
CA GLY A 134 -14.59 3.84 8.99
C GLY A 134 -13.37 4.76 9.22
N SER A 135 -13.58 5.93 9.89
CA SER A 135 -12.48 6.81 10.33
C SER A 135 -11.58 7.34 9.21
N VAL A 136 -12.11 7.43 7.97
CA VAL A 136 -11.36 7.89 6.78
C VAL A 136 -12.13 8.99 6.02
N PRO A 137 -12.44 10.13 6.66
CA PRO A 137 -13.08 11.26 5.99
C PRO A 137 -12.17 11.81 4.88
N THR A 138 -12.70 12.01 3.67
CA THR A 138 -11.94 12.54 2.54
C THR A 138 -11.75 14.06 2.58
N ASP A 139 -12.41 14.73 3.50
CA ASP A 139 -12.46 16.18 3.65
C ASP A 139 -12.15 16.64 5.09
N ALA A 140 -11.44 15.80 5.88
CA ALA A 140 -10.90 16.22 7.18
C ALA A 140 -9.88 17.34 6.99
N THR A 141 -9.85 18.29 7.92
CA THR A 141 -8.92 19.42 7.93
C THR A 141 -7.97 19.41 9.14
N GLU A 142 -8.19 18.47 10.06
CA GLU A 142 -7.32 18.23 11.22
C GLU A 142 -7.45 16.79 11.71
N LEU A 143 -6.40 16.27 12.32
CA LEU A 143 -6.28 14.89 12.80
C LEU A 143 -7.41 14.51 13.78
N TYR A 144 -7.86 15.43 14.63
CA TYR A 144 -8.92 15.19 15.63
C TYR A 144 -10.26 14.76 15.02
N GLN A 145 -10.48 15.03 13.73
CA GLN A 145 -11.69 14.60 13.02
C GLN A 145 -11.63 13.14 12.58
N GLU A 146 -10.44 12.51 12.61
CA GLU A 146 -10.19 11.18 12.05
C GLU A 146 -10.40 10.03 13.04
N GLY A 147 -10.32 10.28 14.35
CA GLY A 147 -10.59 9.24 15.35
C GLY A 147 -9.82 9.42 16.65
N VAL A 148 -9.74 8.33 17.40
CA VAL A 148 -9.03 8.27 18.69
C VAL A 148 -7.53 8.23 18.45
N ILE A 149 -6.81 9.18 19.04
CA ILE A 149 -5.35 9.24 19.02
C ILE A 149 -4.82 8.49 20.24
N ILE A 150 -3.96 7.49 20.02
CA ILE A 150 -3.35 6.66 21.05
C ILE A 150 -1.83 6.86 20.98
N PRO A 151 -1.24 7.66 21.87
CA PRO A 151 0.22 7.74 22.00
C PRO A 151 0.78 6.40 22.51
N PRO A 152 2.10 6.17 22.52
CA PRO A 152 2.68 4.97 23.11
C PRO A 152 2.12 4.72 24.51
N THR A 153 1.34 3.65 24.68
CA THR A 153 0.54 3.37 25.87
C THR A 153 0.61 1.90 26.23
N GLN A 154 0.64 1.58 27.52
CA GLN A 154 0.66 0.20 28.02
C GLN A 154 -0.77 -0.33 28.18
N LEU A 155 -1.13 -1.36 27.38
CA LEU A 155 -2.44 -2.00 27.41
C LEU A 155 -2.49 -3.16 28.43
N PHE A 156 -1.42 -3.97 28.49
CA PHE A 156 -1.29 -5.03 29.50
C PHE A 156 -0.06 -4.75 30.37
N ARG A 157 -0.21 -4.95 31.67
CA ARG A 157 0.85 -4.81 32.66
C ARG A 157 1.08 -6.14 33.37
N ALA A 158 2.21 -6.79 33.10
CA ALA A 158 2.54 -8.11 33.64
C ALA A 158 1.41 -9.14 33.45
N GLY A 159 0.74 -9.11 32.31
CA GLY A 159 -0.35 -10.01 31.94
C GLY A 159 -1.76 -9.52 32.28
N GLU A 160 -1.90 -8.47 33.09
CA GLU A 160 -3.18 -7.88 33.49
C GLU A 160 -3.58 -6.74 32.53
N LEU A 161 -4.84 -6.78 32.05
CA LEU A 161 -5.42 -5.75 31.17
C LEU A 161 -5.66 -4.46 31.96
N ASP A 162 -5.29 -3.32 31.39
CA ASP A 162 -5.75 -2.01 31.86
C ASP A 162 -7.23 -1.81 31.45
N GLU A 163 -8.13 -2.20 32.33
CA GLU A 163 -9.58 -2.14 32.12
C GLU A 163 -10.09 -0.71 31.87
N ASN A 164 -9.44 0.32 32.43
CA ASN A 164 -9.87 1.71 32.25
C ASN A 164 -9.51 2.20 30.85
N LEU A 165 -8.29 1.93 30.39
CA LEU A 165 -7.88 2.22 29.04
C LEU A 165 -8.74 1.46 28.02
N PHE A 166 -8.95 0.17 28.23
CA PHE A 166 -9.74 -0.67 27.34
C PHE A 166 -11.18 -0.16 27.22
N ARG A 167 -11.82 0.20 28.34
CA ARG A 167 -13.17 0.80 28.34
C ARG A 167 -13.20 2.17 27.66
N LEU A 168 -12.15 2.98 27.81
CA LEU A 168 -12.03 4.26 27.11
C LEU A 168 -12.00 4.04 25.60
N LEU A 169 -11.16 3.14 25.11
CA LEU A 169 -11.02 2.84 23.67
C LEU A 169 -12.32 2.31 23.09
N THR A 170 -12.90 1.27 23.69
CA THR A 170 -14.13 0.65 23.20
C THR A 170 -15.34 1.58 23.23
N ARG A 171 -15.36 2.60 24.11
CA ARG A 171 -16.45 3.60 24.17
C ARG A 171 -16.37 4.63 23.04
N ASN A 172 -15.20 4.83 22.46
CA ASN A 172 -14.98 5.87 21.44
C ASN A 172 -15.06 5.37 20.00
N VAL A 173 -15.38 4.09 19.78
CA VAL A 173 -15.54 3.49 18.45
C VAL A 173 -16.99 3.10 18.18
N ARG A 174 -17.37 3.02 16.89
CA ARG A 174 -18.75 2.66 16.49
C ARG A 174 -19.04 1.18 16.61
N LEU A 175 -18.02 0.33 16.46
CA LEU A 175 -18.11 -1.12 16.43
C LEU A 175 -17.27 -1.76 17.57
N PRO A 176 -17.63 -1.59 18.86
CA PRO A 176 -16.79 -1.98 19.98
C PRO A 176 -16.49 -3.49 20.04
N GLU A 177 -17.41 -4.35 19.59
CA GLU A 177 -17.23 -5.80 19.54
C GLU A 177 -16.17 -6.19 18.49
N VAL A 178 -16.24 -5.58 17.29
CA VAL A 178 -15.27 -5.80 16.19
C VAL A 178 -13.90 -5.27 16.61
N PHE A 179 -13.84 -4.05 17.13
CA PHE A 179 -12.61 -3.44 17.64
C PHE A 179 -11.93 -4.32 18.70
N THR A 180 -12.71 -4.84 19.65
CA THR A 180 -12.23 -5.76 20.69
C THR A 180 -11.67 -7.04 20.08
N GLY A 181 -12.39 -7.64 19.12
CA GLY A 181 -11.97 -8.85 18.43
C GLY A 181 -10.62 -8.69 17.74
N ASP A 182 -10.47 -7.63 16.96
CA ASP A 182 -9.21 -7.35 16.22
C ASP A 182 -8.05 -7.03 17.19
N LEU A 183 -8.29 -6.21 18.23
CA LEU A 183 -7.25 -5.88 19.22
C LEU A 183 -6.79 -7.14 19.99
N MET A 184 -7.71 -8.03 20.38
CA MET A 184 -7.35 -9.27 21.05
C MET A 184 -6.67 -10.27 20.12
N ALA A 185 -6.99 -10.26 18.82
CA ALA A 185 -6.28 -11.03 17.81
C ALA A 185 -4.81 -10.56 17.67
N GLN A 186 -4.56 -9.25 17.71
CA GLN A 186 -3.20 -8.70 17.74
C GLN A 186 -2.44 -9.16 19.00
N VAL A 187 -3.08 -9.12 20.17
CA VAL A 187 -2.49 -9.60 21.43
C VAL A 187 -2.14 -11.09 21.33
N ALA A 188 -3.05 -11.92 20.80
CA ALA A 188 -2.84 -13.35 20.64
C ALA A 188 -1.65 -13.64 19.70
N ALA A 189 -1.59 -12.96 18.56
CA ALA A 189 -0.49 -13.10 17.60
C ALA A 189 0.86 -12.65 18.19
N GLY A 190 0.91 -11.52 18.90
CA GLY A 190 2.11 -11.06 19.57
C GLY A 190 2.59 -12.01 20.67
N ARG A 191 1.68 -12.57 21.48
CA ARG A 191 2.00 -13.58 22.50
C ARG A 191 2.49 -14.89 21.91
N LEU A 192 1.91 -15.32 20.77
CA LEU A 192 2.39 -16.49 20.02
C LEU A 192 3.84 -16.28 19.55
N GLY A 193 4.12 -15.15 18.90
CA GLY A 193 5.48 -14.78 18.47
C GLY A 193 6.45 -14.78 19.64
N GLY A 194 6.04 -14.20 20.79
CA GLY A 194 6.81 -14.22 22.04
C GLY A 194 7.12 -15.64 22.51
N THR A 195 6.14 -16.55 22.46
CA THR A 195 6.34 -17.94 22.85
C THR A 195 7.32 -18.66 21.93
N ARG A 196 7.15 -18.54 20.61
CA ARG A 196 8.05 -19.14 19.62
C ARG A 196 9.48 -18.62 19.71
N LEU A 197 9.63 -17.30 19.93
CA LEU A 197 10.96 -16.72 20.16
C LEU A 197 11.60 -17.24 21.44
N ARG A 198 10.87 -17.34 22.55
CA ARG A 198 11.41 -17.94 23.79
C ARG A 198 11.89 -19.37 23.58
N GLU A 199 11.15 -20.19 22.84
CA GLU A 199 11.57 -21.55 22.46
C GLU A 199 12.89 -21.52 21.67
N LEU A 200 13.04 -20.58 20.71
CA LEU A 200 14.27 -20.42 19.91
C LEU A 200 15.46 -19.99 20.77
N PHE A 201 15.26 -19.03 21.66
CA PHE A 201 16.28 -18.56 22.59
C PHE A 201 16.70 -19.65 23.60
N ALA A 202 15.74 -20.44 24.09
CA ALA A 202 16.03 -21.55 25.00
C ALA A 202 16.81 -22.67 24.32
N ALA A 203 16.55 -22.97 23.03
CA ALA A 203 17.22 -24.03 22.29
C ALA A 203 18.68 -23.69 21.95
N HIS A 204 19.01 -22.42 21.70
CA HIS A 204 20.32 -22.02 21.18
C HIS A 204 21.10 -21.07 22.12
N GLY A 205 20.48 -20.59 23.22
CA GLY A 205 21.04 -19.61 24.15
C GLY A 205 20.93 -18.16 23.67
N ALA A 206 20.61 -17.25 24.58
CA ALA A 206 20.34 -15.84 24.24
C ALA A 206 21.52 -15.14 23.55
N ALA A 207 22.75 -15.35 24.01
CA ALA A 207 23.94 -14.76 23.40
C ALA A 207 24.16 -15.22 21.95
N THR A 208 23.93 -16.51 21.68
CA THR A 208 24.05 -17.09 20.32
C THR A 208 23.00 -16.48 19.39
N VAL A 209 21.71 -16.56 19.75
CA VAL A 209 20.63 -16.06 18.88
C VAL A 209 20.81 -14.57 18.58
N THR A 210 21.16 -13.76 19.60
CA THR A 210 21.41 -12.31 19.42
C THR A 210 22.58 -12.06 18.45
N ALA A 211 23.68 -12.78 18.56
CA ALA A 211 24.83 -12.64 17.65
C ALA A 211 24.47 -13.01 16.21
N TYR A 212 23.66 -14.05 16.00
CA TYR A 212 23.21 -14.46 14.68
C TYR A 212 22.20 -13.49 14.08
N ILE A 213 21.31 -12.90 14.87
CA ILE A 213 20.43 -11.81 14.45
C ILE A 213 21.24 -10.63 13.91
N GLU A 214 22.28 -10.21 14.63
CA GLU A 214 23.12 -9.10 14.19
C GLU A 214 23.90 -9.44 12.90
N GLU A 215 24.35 -10.68 12.74
CA GLU A 215 24.94 -11.14 11.47
C GLU A 215 23.95 -11.14 10.32
N LEU A 216 22.68 -11.54 10.54
CA LEU A 216 21.63 -11.48 9.52
C LEU A 216 21.37 -10.04 9.05
N LEU A 217 21.30 -9.09 10.00
CA LEU A 217 21.17 -7.66 9.70
C LEU A 217 22.37 -7.14 8.91
N SER A 218 23.60 -7.45 9.37
CA SER A 218 24.84 -7.04 8.71
C SER A 218 24.98 -7.65 7.31
N ARG A 219 24.54 -8.90 7.13
CA ARG A 219 24.53 -9.57 5.81
C ARG A 219 23.55 -8.90 4.86
N ALA A 220 22.32 -8.60 5.31
CA ALA A 220 21.35 -7.90 4.50
C ALA A 220 21.85 -6.50 4.09
N GLU A 221 22.49 -5.77 4.99
CA GLU A 221 23.13 -4.48 4.69
C GLU A 221 24.21 -4.63 3.61
N ARG A 222 25.16 -5.55 3.77
CA ARG A 222 26.24 -5.76 2.77
C ARG A 222 25.70 -6.10 1.39
N LEU A 223 24.69 -6.98 1.32
CA LEU A 223 24.08 -7.39 0.06
C LEU A 223 23.29 -6.23 -0.58
N THR A 224 22.56 -5.44 0.19
CA THR A 224 21.85 -4.28 -0.32
C THR A 224 22.82 -3.20 -0.82
N ARG A 225 23.91 -2.94 -0.08
CA ARG A 225 24.97 -2.01 -0.52
C ARG A 225 25.58 -2.44 -1.86
N ALA A 226 25.81 -3.73 -2.07
CA ALA A 226 26.31 -4.24 -3.34
C ALA A 226 25.32 -4.06 -4.50
N GLN A 227 23.98 -4.13 -4.23
CA GLN A 227 22.96 -3.80 -5.23
C GLN A 227 22.94 -2.31 -5.58
N ILE A 228 23.11 -1.44 -4.59
CA ILE A 228 23.18 0.01 -4.78
C ILE A 228 24.43 0.39 -5.58
N GLU A 229 25.59 -0.19 -5.25
CA GLU A 229 26.87 0.06 -5.93
C GLU A 229 26.85 -0.29 -7.44
N ALA A 230 25.94 -1.20 -7.84
CA ALA A 230 25.72 -1.52 -9.25
C ALA A 230 24.92 -0.44 -10.02
N ILE A 231 24.40 0.59 -9.34
CA ILE A 231 23.73 1.73 -9.94
C ILE A 231 24.76 2.85 -10.14
N PRO A 232 24.85 3.49 -11.30
CA PRO A 232 25.79 4.59 -11.50
C PRO A 232 25.59 5.72 -10.48
N ASP A 233 26.70 6.31 -10.03
CA ASP A 233 26.64 7.52 -9.21
C ASP A 233 25.96 8.65 -9.98
N GLY A 234 25.03 9.36 -9.34
CA GLY A 234 24.28 10.42 -9.99
C GLY A 234 23.16 10.97 -9.13
N ASP A 235 22.56 12.05 -9.63
CA ASP A 235 21.35 12.63 -9.10
C ASP A 235 20.23 12.41 -10.13
N TYR A 236 19.19 11.70 -9.73
CA TYR A 236 18.09 11.29 -10.60
C TYR A 236 16.78 11.88 -10.05
N ALA A 237 16.22 12.86 -10.77
CA ALA A 237 15.04 13.59 -10.33
C ALA A 237 13.78 13.12 -11.06
N PHE A 238 12.67 13.11 -10.37
CA PHE A 238 11.35 12.89 -10.94
C PHE A 238 10.27 13.61 -10.11
N GLU A 239 9.14 13.92 -10.73
CA GLU A 239 7.99 14.52 -10.06
C GLU A 239 6.68 13.95 -10.62
N ASP A 240 5.69 13.78 -9.75
CA ASP A 240 4.32 13.36 -10.10
C ASP A 240 3.33 14.10 -9.17
N TRP A 241 2.04 14.05 -9.48
CA TRP A 241 1.01 14.82 -8.79
C TRP A 241 -0.15 13.95 -8.33
N LEU A 242 -0.67 14.23 -7.13
CA LEU A 242 -2.02 13.85 -6.75
C LEU A 242 -3.01 14.76 -7.46
N ASP A 243 -4.24 14.28 -7.69
CA ASP A 243 -5.28 15.06 -8.34
C ASP A 243 -5.67 16.30 -7.51
N ASP A 244 -5.83 16.14 -6.20
CA ASP A 244 -6.12 17.18 -5.20
C ASP A 244 -5.98 16.61 -3.77
N ASP A 245 -6.35 17.40 -2.75
CA ASP A 245 -6.28 17.03 -1.33
C ASP A 245 -7.64 16.68 -0.69
N GLY A 246 -8.71 16.60 -1.48
CA GLY A 246 -10.07 16.32 -0.99
C GLY A 246 -10.80 17.52 -0.38
N VAL A 247 -10.12 18.63 -0.15
CA VAL A 247 -10.69 19.92 0.35
C VAL A 247 -10.59 20.98 -0.74
N ASP A 248 -9.40 21.19 -1.28
CA ASP A 248 -9.14 22.12 -2.38
C ASP A 248 -9.22 21.36 -3.72
N ILE A 249 -10.46 20.94 -4.09
CA ILE A 249 -10.74 20.09 -5.25
C ILE A 249 -10.21 20.68 -6.56
N GLY A 250 -9.57 19.84 -7.37
CA GLY A 250 -9.01 20.20 -8.67
C GLY A 250 -7.71 21.01 -8.60
N ARG A 251 -7.10 21.13 -7.42
CA ARG A 251 -5.76 21.69 -7.22
C ARG A 251 -4.74 20.57 -7.09
N PRO A 252 -3.95 20.27 -8.14
CA PRO A 252 -2.95 19.21 -8.07
C PRO A 252 -1.91 19.46 -6.98
N VAL A 253 -1.44 18.38 -6.33
CA VAL A 253 -0.43 18.44 -5.27
C VAL A 253 0.81 17.69 -5.72
N LYS A 254 1.94 18.40 -5.78
CA LYS A 254 3.20 17.89 -6.30
C LYS A 254 3.97 17.07 -5.28
N ILE A 255 4.49 15.92 -5.71
CA ILE A 255 5.50 15.15 -5.05
C ILE A 255 6.74 15.12 -5.93
N ALA A 256 7.87 15.57 -5.41
CA ALA A 256 9.15 15.59 -6.10
C ALA A 256 10.17 14.77 -5.33
N VAL A 257 11.03 14.04 -6.02
CA VAL A 257 12.17 13.33 -5.42
C VAL A 257 13.43 13.51 -6.27
N THR A 258 14.55 13.70 -5.60
CA THR A 258 15.88 13.54 -6.19
C THR A 258 16.56 12.37 -5.50
N LEU A 259 16.72 11.27 -6.22
CA LEU A 259 17.47 10.10 -5.78
C LEU A 259 18.97 10.38 -6.00
N ARG A 260 19.75 10.41 -4.94
CA ARG A 260 21.22 10.56 -5.00
C ARG A 260 21.88 9.22 -4.71
N VAL A 261 22.63 8.70 -5.66
CA VAL A 261 23.44 7.50 -5.53
C VAL A 261 24.91 7.90 -5.40
N ARG A 262 25.57 7.42 -4.33
CA ARG A 262 26.99 7.68 -4.07
C ARG A 262 27.64 6.40 -3.55
N GLY A 263 28.38 5.71 -4.39
CA GLY A 263 28.94 4.39 -4.08
C GLY A 263 27.88 3.41 -3.65
N SER A 264 27.95 2.91 -2.42
CA SER A 264 27.02 1.95 -1.86
C SER A 264 25.91 2.55 -0.99
N ALA A 265 25.67 3.87 -1.07
CA ALA A 265 24.65 4.59 -0.32
C ALA A 265 23.65 5.29 -1.23
N MET A 266 22.41 5.43 -0.77
CA MET A 266 21.30 6.02 -1.50
C MET A 266 20.55 7.00 -0.61
N THR A 267 20.34 8.23 -1.11
CA THR A 267 19.58 9.26 -0.40
C THR A 267 18.39 9.70 -1.25
N PHE A 268 17.21 9.69 -0.67
CA PHE A 268 15.96 10.16 -1.28
C PHE A 268 15.63 11.56 -0.76
N ASP A 269 15.86 12.58 -1.57
CA ASP A 269 15.61 13.97 -1.22
C ASP A 269 14.28 14.44 -1.81
N PHE A 270 13.31 14.69 -0.94
CA PHE A 270 11.96 15.16 -1.31
C PHE A 270 11.83 16.69 -1.32
N THR A 271 12.95 17.42 -1.29
CA THR A 271 12.95 18.88 -1.47
C THR A 271 12.32 19.23 -2.80
N GLY A 272 11.33 20.14 -2.80
CA GLY A 272 10.55 20.53 -3.98
C GLY A 272 9.17 19.91 -4.04
N SER A 273 8.81 19.00 -3.11
CA SER A 273 7.42 18.60 -2.86
C SER A 273 6.62 19.78 -2.29
N ASP A 274 5.30 19.80 -2.57
CA ASP A 274 4.41 20.87 -2.11
C ASP A 274 4.32 20.93 -0.58
N PRO A 275 3.97 22.09 -0.01
CA PRO A 275 3.63 22.22 1.39
C PRO A 275 2.56 21.21 1.82
N GLN A 276 2.49 20.94 3.15
CA GLN A 276 1.39 20.13 3.69
C GLN A 276 0.04 20.71 3.26
N VAL A 277 -0.88 19.81 2.94
CA VAL A 277 -2.21 20.16 2.43
C VAL A 277 -3.23 20.24 3.56
N ARG A 278 -4.36 20.90 3.27
CA ARG A 278 -5.46 21.04 4.23
C ARG A 278 -6.23 19.75 4.43
N GLY A 279 -6.34 18.97 3.35
CA GLY A 279 -7.06 17.70 3.34
C GLY A 279 -6.24 16.52 3.89
N PRO A 280 -6.86 15.33 4.07
CA PRO A 280 -6.28 14.21 4.79
C PRO A 280 -5.27 13.37 3.97
N PHE A 281 -4.65 13.97 2.98
CA PHE A 281 -3.71 13.32 2.06
C PHE A 281 -2.23 13.55 2.42
N ASN A 282 -1.93 14.11 3.60
CA ASN A 282 -0.56 14.24 4.08
C ASN A 282 0.03 12.87 4.46
N SER A 283 1.34 12.71 4.31
CA SER A 283 2.09 11.50 4.65
C SER A 283 3.14 11.78 5.71
N VAL A 284 2.97 11.22 6.91
CA VAL A 284 3.96 11.34 7.99
C VAL A 284 5.25 10.58 7.66
N PRO A 285 6.38 10.90 8.30
CA PRO A 285 7.68 10.28 7.98
C PRO A 285 7.68 8.75 7.97
N ALA A 286 7.02 8.08 8.93
CA ALA A 286 6.92 6.63 8.95
C ALA A 286 6.28 6.07 7.68
N SER A 287 5.21 6.71 7.20
CA SER A 287 4.51 6.37 5.97
C SER A 287 5.34 6.66 4.72
N THR A 288 5.97 7.82 4.64
CA THR A 288 6.84 8.19 3.51
C THR A 288 8.04 7.25 3.39
N MET A 289 8.68 6.91 4.51
CA MET A 289 9.79 5.95 4.54
C MET A 289 9.39 4.54 4.13
N SER A 290 8.13 4.13 4.34
CA SER A 290 7.64 2.84 3.83
C SER A 290 7.72 2.75 2.31
N ALA A 291 7.41 3.84 1.57
CA ALA A 291 7.57 3.89 0.12
C ALA A 291 9.05 3.85 -0.30
N VAL A 292 9.94 4.51 0.45
CA VAL A 292 11.39 4.44 0.23
C VAL A 292 11.89 3.01 0.41
N TYR A 293 11.52 2.35 1.50
CA TYR A 293 11.92 0.96 1.78
C TYR A 293 11.37 -0.02 0.75
N TYR A 294 10.11 0.17 0.34
CA TYR A 294 9.53 -0.60 -0.76
C TYR A 294 10.36 -0.47 -2.04
N ALA A 295 10.70 0.76 -2.45
CA ALA A 295 11.46 1.01 -3.68
C ALA A 295 12.85 0.36 -3.64
N VAL A 296 13.55 0.44 -2.50
CA VAL A 296 14.84 -0.23 -2.29
C VAL A 296 14.70 -1.75 -2.41
N ARG A 297 13.64 -2.34 -1.84
CA ARG A 297 13.37 -3.77 -1.97
C ARG A 297 13.00 -4.17 -3.41
N ALA A 298 12.23 -3.34 -4.10
CA ALA A 298 11.83 -3.58 -5.50
C ALA A 298 13.00 -3.65 -6.48
N ILE A 299 14.11 -2.96 -6.19
CA ILE A 299 15.32 -2.98 -7.02
C ILE A 299 16.39 -3.97 -6.52
N SER A 300 16.20 -4.57 -5.35
CA SER A 300 17.13 -5.52 -4.74
C SER A 300 16.83 -6.95 -5.15
N ASP A 301 17.84 -7.83 -5.05
CA ASP A 301 17.63 -9.26 -5.23
C ASP A 301 16.65 -9.82 -4.18
N ALA A 302 15.67 -10.60 -4.63
CA ALA A 302 14.63 -11.16 -3.77
C ALA A 302 15.19 -12.16 -2.71
N SER A 303 16.40 -12.72 -2.94
CA SER A 303 17.05 -13.63 -2.00
C SER A 303 17.66 -12.92 -0.78
N ILE A 304 17.81 -11.60 -0.82
CA ILE A 304 18.30 -10.83 0.32
C ILE A 304 17.27 -10.88 1.46
N PRO A 305 17.67 -11.28 2.68
CA PRO A 305 16.76 -11.32 3.82
C PRO A 305 16.05 -9.97 4.03
N ASN A 306 14.73 -9.99 4.17
CA ASN A 306 13.94 -8.77 4.33
C ASN A 306 13.90 -8.34 5.80
N ASN A 307 14.90 -7.60 6.22
CA ASN A 307 15.03 -7.10 7.58
C ASN A 307 15.60 -5.66 7.59
N GLY A 308 15.75 -5.07 8.77
CA GLY A 308 16.23 -3.69 8.97
C GLY A 308 17.61 -3.41 8.38
N GLY A 309 18.45 -4.43 8.23
CA GLY A 309 19.75 -4.30 7.58
C GLY A 309 19.69 -3.79 6.15
N CYS A 310 18.62 -4.12 5.40
CA CYS A 310 18.40 -3.61 4.03
C CYS A 310 18.35 -2.09 3.96
N PHE A 311 17.97 -1.43 5.06
CA PHE A 311 17.69 0.01 5.08
C PHE A 311 18.80 0.84 5.72
N ARG A 312 19.85 0.20 6.26
CA ARG A 312 21.02 0.89 6.85
C ARG A 312 21.86 1.67 5.83
N ALA A 313 21.71 1.38 4.53
CA ALA A 313 22.37 2.07 3.42
C ALA A 313 21.55 3.22 2.83
N VAL A 314 20.39 3.53 3.44
CA VAL A 314 19.36 4.37 2.85
C VAL A 314 19.02 5.52 3.79
N ASP A 315 19.10 6.74 3.27
CA ASP A 315 18.70 7.96 3.97
C ASP A 315 17.60 8.69 3.20
N ALA A 316 16.83 9.54 3.89
CA ALA A 316 15.87 10.42 3.27
C ALA A 316 15.93 11.85 3.85
N VAL A 317 15.79 12.84 2.97
CA VAL A 317 15.57 14.24 3.34
C VAL A 317 14.08 14.53 3.16
N LEU A 318 13.38 14.69 4.28
CA LEU A 318 11.94 14.96 4.36
C LEU A 318 11.75 16.37 4.93
N PRO A 319 11.60 17.42 4.08
CA PRO A 319 11.43 18.79 4.58
C PRO A 319 10.15 18.91 5.43
N GLU A 320 10.31 19.46 6.62
CA GLU A 320 9.21 19.64 7.56
C GLU A 320 8.16 20.64 7.05
N GLY A 321 6.88 20.36 7.26
CA GLY A 321 5.77 21.19 6.78
C GLY A 321 5.43 20.97 5.31
N THR A 322 5.91 19.89 4.70
CA THR A 322 5.52 19.44 3.35
C THR A 322 4.55 18.27 3.43
N ILE A 323 3.92 17.92 2.28
CA ILE A 323 3.00 16.78 2.17
C ILE A 323 3.64 15.45 2.58
N VAL A 324 4.97 15.30 2.52
CA VAL A 324 5.73 14.10 2.88
C VAL A 324 6.25 14.11 4.32
N ASN A 325 6.11 15.22 5.04
CA ASN A 325 6.46 15.39 6.45
C ASN A 325 5.66 16.54 7.06
N PRO A 326 4.34 16.37 7.24
CA PRO A 326 3.47 17.42 7.75
C PRO A 326 3.69 17.69 9.23
N ARG A 327 3.28 18.86 9.69
CA ARG A 327 3.22 19.26 11.09
C ARG A 327 1.84 18.95 11.68
N PRO A 328 1.75 18.51 12.94
CA PRO A 328 0.49 18.35 13.61
C PRO A 328 -0.26 19.72 13.71
N PRO A 329 -1.60 19.72 13.68
CA PRO A 329 -2.51 18.57 13.61
C PRO A 329 -2.99 18.26 12.18
N ALA A 330 -2.13 18.36 11.15
CA ALA A 330 -2.54 18.07 9.78
C ALA A 330 -3.16 16.66 9.66
N PRO A 331 -4.29 16.50 8.92
CA PRO A 331 -4.97 15.23 8.78
C PRO A 331 -4.21 14.28 7.83
N VAL A 332 -4.32 12.96 8.05
CA VAL A 332 -3.53 11.93 7.35
C VAL A 332 -4.30 10.66 6.99
N SER A 333 -5.61 10.59 7.25
CA SER A 333 -6.38 9.35 7.11
C SER A 333 -6.35 8.76 5.70
N CYS A 334 -6.21 9.59 4.67
CA CYS A 334 -6.16 9.18 3.26
C CYS A 334 -4.73 9.06 2.70
N ARG A 335 -3.70 9.00 3.56
CA ARG A 335 -2.28 8.95 3.21
C ARG A 335 -1.90 7.87 2.19
N THR A 336 -2.68 6.78 2.09
CA THR A 336 -2.36 5.65 1.19
C THR A 336 -2.24 6.10 -0.27
N ALA A 337 -3.09 7.02 -0.73
CA ALA A 337 -2.99 7.60 -2.08
C ALA A 337 -1.66 8.33 -2.28
N THR A 338 -1.26 9.13 -1.28
CA THR A 338 0.01 9.87 -1.30
C THR A 338 1.22 8.95 -1.30
N ILE A 339 1.20 7.88 -0.48
CA ILE A 339 2.32 6.95 -0.38
C ILE A 339 2.48 6.16 -1.69
N LYS A 340 1.38 5.75 -2.34
CA LYS A 340 1.43 5.13 -3.67
C LYS A 340 2.02 6.10 -4.71
N ARG A 341 1.65 7.38 -4.66
CA ARG A 341 2.24 8.40 -5.52
C ARG A 341 3.73 8.62 -5.23
N ILE A 342 4.14 8.59 -3.96
CA ILE A 342 5.56 8.65 -3.57
C ILE A 342 6.32 7.45 -4.17
N ALA A 343 5.76 6.24 -4.08
CA ALA A 343 6.37 5.04 -4.67
C ALA A 343 6.53 5.18 -6.20
N ASP A 344 5.46 5.55 -6.92
CA ASP A 344 5.52 5.82 -8.37
C ASP A 344 6.56 6.90 -8.71
N THR A 345 6.65 7.98 -7.91
CA THR A 345 7.62 9.06 -8.11
C THR A 345 9.06 8.56 -7.95
N ILE A 346 9.31 7.72 -6.94
CA ILE A 346 10.64 7.10 -6.74
C ILE A 346 10.97 6.14 -7.89
N LEU A 347 10.00 5.30 -8.32
CA LEU A 347 10.19 4.39 -9.45
C LEU A 347 10.48 5.18 -10.74
N GLY A 348 9.82 6.34 -10.93
CA GLY A 348 10.10 7.26 -12.03
C GLY A 348 11.53 7.80 -12.01
N ALA A 349 12.06 8.17 -10.85
CA ALA A 349 13.46 8.58 -10.72
C ALA A 349 14.43 7.43 -11.03
N LEU A 350 14.08 6.21 -10.63
CA LEU A 350 14.85 5.00 -10.89
C LEU A 350 14.89 4.61 -12.39
N VAL A 351 13.95 5.09 -13.23
CA VAL A 351 14.00 4.86 -14.68
C VAL A 351 15.30 5.36 -15.26
N ALA A 352 15.73 6.58 -14.89
CA ALA A 352 16.98 7.16 -15.36
C ALA A 352 18.22 6.48 -14.73
N ALA A 353 18.12 6.05 -13.47
CA ALA A 353 19.19 5.34 -12.76
C ALA A 353 19.40 3.90 -13.27
N ARG A 354 18.34 3.25 -13.76
CA ARG A 354 18.34 1.84 -14.21
C ARG A 354 17.59 1.68 -15.53
N PRO A 355 18.11 2.21 -16.65
CA PRO A 355 17.44 2.16 -17.96
C PRO A 355 17.04 0.73 -18.35
N GLY A 356 15.83 0.55 -18.87
CA GLY A 356 15.30 -0.73 -19.33
C GLY A 356 15.05 -1.75 -18.22
N LYS A 357 15.03 -1.36 -16.94
CA LYS A 357 14.79 -2.26 -15.79
C LYS A 357 13.51 -1.93 -15.01
N MET A 358 13.03 -0.70 -15.11
CA MET A 358 11.88 -0.24 -14.33
C MET A 358 10.57 -0.44 -15.10
N PRO A 359 9.45 -0.68 -14.41
CA PRO A 359 8.13 -0.74 -15.04
C PRO A 359 7.64 0.66 -15.42
N ALA A 360 6.68 0.72 -16.33
CA ALA A 360 5.83 1.90 -16.53
C ALA A 360 4.92 2.11 -15.31
N ALA A 361 4.29 3.29 -15.20
CA ALA A 361 3.49 3.63 -14.02
C ALA A 361 2.31 2.68 -13.80
N ASN A 362 2.11 2.34 -12.54
CA ASN A 362 0.91 1.64 -12.07
C ASN A 362 -0.32 2.57 -12.10
N SER A 363 -1.51 2.05 -11.87
CA SER A 363 -2.71 2.87 -11.63
C SER A 363 -2.50 3.92 -10.53
N GLY A 364 -1.56 3.66 -9.61
CA GLY A 364 -1.18 4.57 -8.53
C GLY A 364 -2.32 4.83 -7.55
N THR A 365 -3.29 3.91 -7.48
CA THR A 365 -4.43 4.04 -6.56
C THR A 365 -4.74 2.71 -5.88
N LEU A 366 -5.06 2.79 -4.60
CA LEU A 366 -5.88 1.84 -3.87
C LEU A 366 -7.14 2.60 -3.51
N LEU A 367 -8.25 2.18 -4.08
CA LEU A 367 -9.55 2.76 -3.73
C LEU A 367 -9.99 2.14 -2.41
N VAL A 368 -9.64 2.79 -1.30
CA VAL A 368 -10.13 2.41 0.04
C VAL A 368 -11.38 3.23 0.32
N MET A 369 -12.55 2.63 0.17
CA MET A 369 -13.82 3.27 0.49
C MET A 369 -14.36 2.73 1.80
N ALA A 370 -14.89 3.61 2.64
CA ALA A 370 -15.70 3.24 3.79
C ALA A 370 -17.15 3.55 3.50
N PHE A 371 -18.00 2.55 3.71
CA PHE A 371 -19.46 2.64 3.62
C PHE A 371 -20.02 2.53 5.03
N GLY A 372 -20.87 3.43 5.44
CA GLY A 372 -21.41 3.38 6.79
C GLY A 372 -22.81 3.96 6.92
N GLY A 373 -23.49 3.47 7.93
CA GLY A 373 -24.87 3.88 8.20
C GLY A 373 -25.43 3.19 9.42
N ARG A 374 -26.75 3.07 9.46
CA ARG A 374 -27.46 2.29 10.46
C ARG A 374 -28.30 1.24 9.79
N ASP A 375 -28.18 0.03 10.28
CA ASP A 375 -29.04 -1.08 9.88
C ASP A 375 -30.51 -0.73 10.20
N PRO A 376 -31.43 -0.79 9.23
CA PRO A 376 -32.81 -0.33 9.43
C PRO A 376 -33.63 -1.23 10.35
N GLU A 377 -33.28 -2.50 10.49
CA GLU A 377 -34.00 -3.46 11.32
C GLU A 377 -33.54 -3.41 12.78
N THR A 378 -32.23 -3.33 13.00
CA THR A 378 -31.63 -3.38 14.34
C THR A 378 -31.29 -2.02 14.93
N GLY A 379 -31.24 -0.96 14.10
CA GLY A 379 -30.78 0.37 14.48
C GLY A 379 -29.28 0.44 14.82
N ARG A 380 -28.52 -0.66 14.67
CA ARG A 380 -27.08 -0.72 14.97
C ARG A 380 -26.27 -0.02 13.86
N PRO A 381 -25.16 0.63 14.23
CA PRO A 381 -24.26 1.16 13.20
C PRO A 381 -23.59 -0.01 12.46
N PHE A 382 -23.35 0.19 11.16
CA PHE A 382 -22.49 -0.68 10.37
C PHE A 382 -21.39 0.15 9.70
N VAL A 383 -20.26 -0.49 9.44
CA VAL A 383 -19.16 0.03 8.64
C VAL A 383 -18.67 -1.10 7.75
N ALA A 384 -18.71 -0.91 6.45
CA ALA A 384 -18.06 -1.76 5.46
C ALA A 384 -16.86 -1.01 4.89
N SER A 385 -15.78 -1.72 4.63
CA SER A 385 -14.64 -1.20 3.91
C SER A 385 -14.46 -1.96 2.61
N GLU A 386 -14.04 -1.29 1.57
CA GLU A 386 -13.71 -1.92 0.29
C GLU A 386 -12.33 -1.47 -0.16
N LEU A 387 -11.57 -2.43 -0.64
CA LEU A 387 -10.22 -2.27 -1.15
C LEU A 387 -10.23 -2.65 -2.63
N ALA A 388 -10.10 -1.70 -3.53
CA ALA A 388 -10.20 -1.97 -4.96
C ALA A 388 -8.96 -1.47 -5.70
N ALA A 389 -8.31 -2.39 -6.41
CA ALA A 389 -7.07 -2.16 -7.15
C ALA A 389 -7.32 -1.75 -8.60
N GLY A 390 -6.33 -1.13 -9.21
CA GLY A 390 -6.27 -0.85 -10.64
C GLY A 390 -5.28 -1.73 -11.41
N GLY A 391 -4.87 -1.30 -12.60
CA GLY A 391 -3.91 -2.02 -13.43
C GLY A 391 -2.46 -1.77 -13.03
N MET A 392 -1.61 -2.79 -13.12
CA MET A 392 -0.16 -2.67 -12.99
C MET A 392 0.45 -2.11 -14.29
N GLY A 393 1.47 -1.27 -14.21
CA GLY A 393 2.28 -0.85 -15.34
C GLY A 393 2.97 -2.01 -16.04
N ALA A 394 3.13 -1.92 -17.35
CA ALA A 394 3.87 -2.90 -18.12
C ALA A 394 5.35 -2.88 -17.74
N ARG A 395 6.01 -4.01 -17.92
CA ARG A 395 7.43 -4.22 -17.60
C ARG A 395 8.24 -4.36 -18.89
N PRO A 396 9.57 -4.22 -18.83
CA PRO A 396 10.42 -4.34 -20.01
C PRO A 396 10.30 -5.65 -20.78
N ASN A 397 9.77 -6.71 -20.16
CA ASN A 397 9.72 -8.08 -20.70
C ASN A 397 8.36 -8.78 -20.60
N LYS A 398 7.33 -8.08 -20.10
CA LYS A 398 5.99 -8.67 -19.97
C LYS A 398 4.91 -7.62 -19.70
N ASP A 399 3.67 -7.98 -20.00
CA ASP A 399 2.49 -7.17 -19.75
C ASP A 399 2.33 -6.83 -18.25
N GLY A 400 1.64 -5.74 -17.98
CA GLY A 400 1.12 -5.42 -16.66
C GLY A 400 0.07 -6.44 -16.22
N ILE A 401 -0.10 -6.62 -14.91
CA ILE A 401 -1.11 -7.51 -14.35
C ILE A 401 -2.42 -6.73 -14.24
N ASP A 402 -3.52 -7.40 -14.64
CA ASP A 402 -4.86 -6.83 -14.58
C ASP A 402 -5.36 -6.84 -13.13
N VAL A 403 -5.91 -5.74 -12.65
CA VAL A 403 -6.51 -5.55 -11.31
C VAL A 403 -5.70 -6.20 -10.19
N ILE A 404 -4.59 -5.59 -9.85
CA ILE A 404 -3.72 -6.04 -8.76
C ILE A 404 -3.28 -4.86 -7.89
N GLU A 405 -3.26 -5.07 -6.58
CA GLU A 405 -2.58 -4.14 -5.69
C GLU A 405 -1.08 -4.11 -5.98
N THR A 406 -0.54 -2.91 -6.04
CA THR A 406 0.85 -2.63 -6.38
C THR A 406 1.51 -1.76 -5.33
N ASP A 407 2.82 -1.61 -5.45
CA ASP A 407 3.64 -0.71 -4.65
C ASP A 407 3.61 -1.09 -3.16
N VAL A 408 3.17 -0.18 -2.33
CA VAL A 408 3.23 -0.31 -0.87
C VAL A 408 2.08 -1.11 -0.26
N SER A 409 1.19 -1.69 -1.08
CA SER A 409 0.05 -2.49 -0.62
C SER A 409 -0.07 -3.80 -1.39
N ASN A 410 -0.68 -4.79 -0.79
CA ASN A 410 -1.05 -6.08 -1.38
C ASN A 410 -2.38 -6.59 -0.81
N CYS A 411 -3.24 -5.67 -0.38
CA CYS A 411 -4.57 -5.98 0.13
C CYS A 411 -5.42 -6.72 -0.89
N MET A 412 -6.36 -7.51 -0.39
CA MET A 412 -7.32 -8.25 -1.20
C MET A 412 -8.67 -7.52 -1.24
N ASN A 413 -9.43 -7.68 -2.33
CA ASN A 413 -10.83 -7.28 -2.36
C ASN A 413 -11.63 -8.07 -1.32
N ILE A 414 -12.58 -7.41 -0.66
CA ILE A 414 -13.55 -8.12 0.17
C ILE A 414 -14.46 -8.94 -0.76
N PRO A 415 -14.69 -10.25 -0.48
CA PRO A 415 -15.61 -11.06 -1.27
C PRO A 415 -17.00 -10.44 -1.36
N VAL A 416 -17.62 -10.48 -2.55
CA VAL A 416 -18.95 -9.90 -2.79
C VAL A 416 -19.98 -10.47 -1.81
N GLU A 417 -19.92 -11.78 -1.58
CA GLU A 417 -20.81 -12.50 -0.67
C GLU A 417 -20.68 -11.97 0.77
N SER A 418 -19.46 -11.68 1.20
CA SER A 418 -19.23 -11.12 2.53
C SER A 418 -19.84 -9.72 2.68
N VAL A 419 -19.72 -8.88 1.63
CA VAL A 419 -20.33 -7.54 1.64
C VAL A 419 -21.85 -7.64 1.65
N GLU A 420 -22.45 -8.43 0.74
CA GLU A 420 -23.91 -8.52 0.60
C GLU A 420 -24.61 -9.22 1.77
N MET A 421 -23.92 -10.14 2.46
CA MET A 421 -24.46 -10.83 3.64
C MET A 421 -24.41 -9.98 4.91
N ASN A 422 -23.43 -9.09 5.04
CA ASN A 422 -23.18 -8.40 6.30
C ASN A 422 -23.63 -6.92 6.28
N PHE A 423 -23.88 -6.35 5.10
CA PHE A 423 -24.18 -4.92 4.96
C PHE A 423 -25.37 -4.68 4.03
N PRO A 424 -26.09 -3.56 4.17
CA PRO A 424 -27.20 -3.17 3.27
C PRO A 424 -26.66 -2.65 1.93
N LEU A 425 -25.79 -3.42 1.30
CA LEU A 425 -25.15 -3.15 0.03
C LEU A 425 -25.33 -4.34 -0.90
N ARG A 426 -25.43 -4.08 -2.21
CA ARG A 426 -25.33 -5.05 -3.28
C ARG A 426 -24.15 -4.65 -4.18
N ILE A 427 -23.49 -5.63 -4.80
CA ILE A 427 -22.44 -5.43 -5.80
C ILE A 427 -22.87 -6.01 -7.14
N PRO A 428 -23.69 -5.28 -7.93
CA PRO A 428 -24.26 -5.78 -9.18
C PRO A 428 -23.23 -6.10 -10.27
N ARG A 429 -22.01 -5.54 -10.14
CA ARG A 429 -20.99 -5.70 -11.17
C ARG A 429 -19.57 -5.61 -10.60
N VAL A 430 -18.75 -6.58 -11.02
CA VAL A 430 -17.28 -6.55 -10.88
C VAL A 430 -16.71 -7.11 -12.18
N ARG A 431 -15.92 -6.33 -12.90
CA ARG A 431 -15.26 -6.81 -14.12
C ARG A 431 -13.99 -6.03 -14.45
N LEU A 432 -13.13 -6.60 -15.28
CA LEU A 432 -12.02 -5.88 -15.88
C LEU A 432 -12.57 -4.77 -16.79
N TRP A 433 -12.00 -3.57 -16.68
CA TRP A 433 -12.36 -2.47 -17.56
C TRP A 433 -11.63 -2.61 -18.89
N THR A 434 -12.30 -3.13 -19.91
CA THR A 434 -11.78 -3.35 -21.25
C THR A 434 -11.16 -2.08 -21.84
N GLY A 435 -9.93 -2.19 -22.35
CA GLY A 435 -9.22 -1.09 -23.00
C GLY A 435 -8.61 -0.07 -22.05
N SER A 436 -8.63 -0.29 -20.74
CA SER A 436 -8.05 0.64 -19.76
C SER A 436 -6.54 0.55 -19.64
N GLY A 437 -5.91 -0.58 -19.99
CA GLY A 437 -4.46 -0.73 -20.00
C GLY A 437 -3.83 0.00 -21.17
N GLY A 438 -2.76 0.77 -20.93
CA GLY A 438 -2.02 1.49 -21.97
C GLY A 438 -1.42 0.53 -23.00
N ALA A 439 -1.54 0.88 -24.29
CA ALA A 439 -0.95 0.10 -25.37
C ALA A 439 0.59 0.15 -25.33
N GLY A 440 1.25 -0.89 -25.78
CA GLY A 440 2.71 -0.99 -25.85
C GLY A 440 3.13 -2.31 -26.47
N ARG A 441 4.43 -2.50 -26.70
CA ARG A 441 4.99 -3.83 -26.95
C ARG A 441 4.56 -4.79 -25.85
N PHE A 442 4.53 -4.28 -24.62
CA PHE A 442 3.88 -4.89 -23.48
C PHE A 442 2.76 -3.98 -22.98
N ARG A 443 1.54 -4.52 -22.91
CA ARG A 443 0.33 -3.81 -22.51
C ARG A 443 0.33 -3.56 -21.01
N GLY A 444 -0.10 -2.37 -20.57
CA GLY A 444 -0.45 -2.11 -19.19
C GLY A 444 -1.61 -3.00 -18.72
N GLY A 445 -1.63 -3.33 -17.44
CA GLY A 445 -2.71 -4.07 -16.82
C GLY A 445 -4.04 -3.31 -16.88
N LEU A 446 -5.14 -4.03 -17.00
CA LEU A 446 -6.49 -3.44 -17.00
C LEU A 446 -6.87 -2.95 -15.60
N GLY A 447 -7.60 -1.86 -15.56
CA GLY A 447 -8.29 -1.38 -14.37
C GLY A 447 -9.58 -2.16 -14.10
N LEU A 448 -10.27 -1.76 -13.03
CA LEU A 448 -11.48 -2.38 -12.52
C LEU A 448 -12.71 -1.51 -12.83
N GLU A 449 -13.81 -2.13 -13.22
CA GLU A 449 -15.16 -1.57 -13.15
C GLU A 449 -15.91 -2.28 -12.02
N LYS A 450 -16.35 -1.52 -11.00
CA LYS A 450 -17.10 -2.04 -9.85
C LYS A 450 -18.32 -1.16 -9.56
N VAL A 451 -19.43 -1.78 -9.22
CA VAL A 451 -20.69 -1.07 -8.91
C VAL A 451 -21.16 -1.48 -7.53
N PHE A 452 -21.53 -0.49 -6.72
CA PHE A 452 -22.10 -0.65 -5.39
C PHE A 452 -23.51 -0.05 -5.38
N GLU A 453 -24.49 -0.75 -4.85
CA GLU A 453 -25.88 -0.31 -4.73
C GLU A 453 -26.29 -0.30 -3.28
N ALA A 454 -26.82 0.82 -2.80
CA ALA A 454 -27.47 0.88 -1.49
C ALA A 454 -28.84 0.21 -1.56
N THR A 455 -29.15 -0.73 -0.64
CA THR A 455 -30.38 -1.54 -0.76
C THR A 455 -31.53 -1.02 0.08
N THR A 456 -31.37 -0.85 1.38
CA THR A 456 -32.48 -0.65 2.34
C THR A 456 -32.39 0.60 3.18
N THR A 457 -31.25 1.28 3.22
CA THR A 457 -31.01 2.47 4.03
C THR A 457 -30.03 3.41 3.35
N ASP A 458 -29.98 4.66 3.82
CA ASP A 458 -28.96 5.61 3.41
C ASP A 458 -27.56 5.12 3.82
N VAL A 459 -26.63 5.19 2.88
CA VAL A 459 -25.24 4.78 3.08
C VAL A 459 -24.32 5.96 2.83
N MET A 460 -23.63 6.42 3.86
CA MET A 460 -22.55 7.39 3.72
C MET A 460 -21.32 6.70 3.13
N VAL A 461 -20.71 7.28 2.12
CA VAL A 461 -19.51 6.74 1.47
C VAL A 461 -18.39 7.76 1.47
N SER A 462 -17.22 7.32 1.94
CA SER A 462 -15.96 8.03 1.78
C SER A 462 -15.36 7.69 0.42
N HIS A 463 -15.84 8.37 -0.66
CA HIS A 463 -15.31 8.18 -2.01
C HIS A 463 -13.95 8.88 -2.12
N ARG A 464 -12.93 8.13 -2.58
CA ARG A 464 -11.59 8.66 -2.81
C ARG A 464 -10.87 7.88 -3.90
N GLY A 465 -10.55 8.53 -4.99
CA GLY A 465 -9.79 7.98 -6.11
C GLY A 465 -8.62 8.88 -6.48
N GLU A 466 -7.79 8.38 -7.35
CA GLU A 466 -6.65 9.07 -7.97
C GLU A 466 -6.64 8.79 -9.46
N ARG A 467 -5.88 9.56 -10.23
CA ARG A 467 -5.79 9.45 -11.69
C ARG A 467 -7.06 9.87 -12.43
N PHE A 468 -7.88 10.74 -11.84
CA PHE A 468 -9.00 11.39 -12.53
C PHE A 468 -8.51 12.52 -13.45
N ALA A 469 -7.51 13.28 -13.00
CA ALA A 469 -6.93 14.40 -13.77
C ALA A 469 -5.71 13.99 -14.61
N SER A 470 -4.95 12.99 -14.20
CA SER A 470 -3.72 12.53 -14.85
C SER A 470 -3.79 11.06 -15.23
N SER A 471 -3.08 10.65 -16.27
CA SER A 471 -2.91 9.23 -16.64
C SER A 471 -1.62 8.65 -16.07
N PRO A 472 -1.57 7.34 -15.78
CA PRO A 472 -0.31 6.65 -15.53
C PRO A 472 0.68 6.84 -16.69
N TRP A 473 1.93 7.21 -16.37
CA TRP A 473 2.95 7.54 -17.37
C TRP A 473 3.56 6.27 -18.01
N PRO A 474 3.67 6.24 -19.37
CA PRO A 474 4.25 5.12 -20.10
C PRO A 474 5.79 5.23 -20.20
N LEU A 475 6.43 4.14 -20.70
CA LEU A 475 7.86 4.10 -21.00
C LEU A 475 8.14 3.59 -22.41
N GLU A 476 9.31 3.98 -22.94
CA GLU A 476 9.89 3.47 -24.21
C GLU A 476 8.93 3.50 -25.42
N GLY A 477 8.05 4.51 -25.46
CA GLY A 477 7.09 4.65 -26.59
C GLY A 477 5.75 3.98 -26.37
N GLY A 478 5.48 3.43 -25.19
CA GLY A 478 4.16 2.94 -24.81
C GLY A 478 3.12 4.06 -24.67
N ALA A 479 1.86 3.70 -24.54
CA ALA A 479 0.75 4.62 -24.31
C ALA A 479 0.39 4.70 -22.80
N PRO A 480 -0.17 5.84 -22.36
CA PRO A 480 -0.65 5.98 -20.98
C PRO A 480 -1.83 5.04 -20.71
N GLY A 481 -1.99 4.64 -19.44
CA GLY A 481 -3.20 3.96 -18.97
C GLY A 481 -4.41 4.90 -18.97
N ALA A 482 -5.62 4.32 -19.03
CA ALA A 482 -6.86 5.09 -18.95
C ALA A 482 -6.98 5.77 -17.57
N ARG A 483 -7.54 6.98 -17.57
CA ARG A 483 -7.83 7.72 -16.33
C ARG A 483 -9.03 7.13 -15.62
N ALA A 484 -9.00 7.15 -14.29
CA ALA A 484 -10.12 6.79 -13.45
C ALA A 484 -11.31 7.76 -13.63
N HIS A 485 -12.50 7.29 -13.38
CA HIS A 485 -13.71 8.12 -13.25
C HIS A 485 -14.77 7.40 -12.40
N ALA A 486 -15.68 8.16 -11.82
CA ALA A 486 -16.78 7.64 -11.04
C ALA A 486 -18.04 8.48 -11.22
N PHE A 487 -19.21 7.88 -11.02
CA PHE A 487 -20.48 8.58 -11.01
C PHE A 487 -21.52 7.83 -10.15
N ILE A 488 -22.53 8.55 -9.69
CA ILE A 488 -23.72 7.98 -9.08
C ILE A 488 -24.81 7.90 -10.14
N LEU A 489 -25.41 6.72 -10.30
CA LEU A 489 -26.69 6.56 -10.98
C LEU A 489 -27.78 6.51 -9.90
N ARG A 490 -28.58 7.58 -9.81
CA ARG A 490 -29.67 7.66 -8.85
C ARG A 490 -30.79 6.72 -9.21
N ALA A 491 -31.61 6.33 -8.24
CA ALA A 491 -32.76 5.46 -8.43
C ALA A 491 -33.77 5.98 -9.47
N ASP A 492 -33.84 7.30 -9.68
CA ASP A 492 -34.67 7.95 -10.72
C ASP A 492 -34.04 7.97 -12.11
N GLY A 493 -32.84 7.40 -12.28
CA GLY A 493 -32.08 7.37 -13.53
C GLY A 493 -31.18 8.59 -13.77
N THR A 494 -31.16 9.57 -12.86
CA THR A 494 -30.25 10.73 -12.95
C THR A 494 -28.81 10.31 -12.72
N ARG A 495 -27.89 10.79 -13.57
CA ARG A 495 -26.45 10.58 -13.42
C ARG A 495 -25.79 11.80 -12.80
N GLU A 496 -24.99 11.58 -11.75
CA GLU A 496 -24.15 12.58 -11.09
C GLU A 496 -22.68 12.16 -11.21
N ASP A 497 -21.89 12.86 -12.01
CA ASP A 497 -20.45 12.60 -12.12
C ASP A 497 -19.73 13.07 -10.84
N LEU A 498 -18.77 12.29 -10.38
CA LEU A 498 -18.04 12.57 -9.14
C LEU A 498 -16.63 13.11 -9.42
N PRO A 499 -16.13 14.03 -8.58
CA PRO A 499 -14.71 14.36 -8.53
C PRO A 499 -13.92 13.16 -7.97
N SER A 500 -12.59 13.25 -7.98
CA SER A 500 -11.71 12.21 -7.44
C SER A 500 -11.97 11.88 -5.97
N LYS A 501 -12.46 12.87 -5.19
CA LYS A 501 -12.65 12.76 -3.73
C LYS A 501 -13.90 13.50 -3.31
N LYS A 502 -14.78 12.82 -2.58
CA LYS A 502 -16.02 13.43 -2.05
C LYS A 502 -16.66 12.53 -0.99
N MET A 503 -17.13 13.14 0.10
CA MET A 503 -18.11 12.47 0.97
C MET A 503 -19.47 12.46 0.28
N ILE A 504 -20.07 11.30 0.06
CA ILE A 504 -21.36 11.14 -0.62
C ILE A 504 -22.35 10.34 0.23
N VAL A 505 -23.64 10.47 -0.11
CA VAL A 505 -24.70 9.63 0.43
C VAL A 505 -25.41 8.93 -0.72
N LEU A 506 -25.48 7.61 -0.64
CA LEU A 506 -26.30 6.77 -1.50
C LEU A 506 -27.64 6.52 -0.80
N HIS A 507 -28.75 6.82 -1.46
CA HIS A 507 -30.08 6.45 -1.02
C HIS A 507 -30.46 5.05 -1.55
N PRO A 508 -31.44 4.37 -0.96
CA PRO A 508 -31.87 3.07 -1.45
C PRO A 508 -32.16 3.06 -2.96
N GLY A 509 -31.53 2.15 -3.70
CA GLY A 509 -31.58 2.04 -5.15
C GLY A 509 -30.56 2.87 -5.93
N ASP A 510 -29.82 3.76 -5.27
CA ASP A 510 -28.71 4.48 -5.90
C ASP A 510 -27.51 3.55 -6.12
N GLN A 511 -26.83 3.72 -7.25
CA GLN A 511 -25.64 2.94 -7.62
C GLN A 511 -24.42 3.84 -7.76
N LEU A 512 -23.34 3.50 -7.05
CA LEU A 512 -22.01 4.09 -7.24
C LEU A 512 -21.24 3.26 -8.26
N TRP A 513 -20.88 3.86 -9.37
CA TRP A 513 -20.08 3.26 -10.45
C TRP A 513 -18.64 3.77 -10.36
N GLU A 514 -17.70 2.84 -10.21
CA GLU A 514 -16.26 3.10 -10.09
C GLU A 514 -15.51 2.48 -11.26
N TYR A 515 -14.71 3.30 -11.93
CA TYR A 515 -13.76 2.91 -12.99
C TYR A 515 -12.36 3.28 -12.52
N ILE A 516 -11.59 2.28 -12.12
CA ILE A 516 -10.24 2.47 -11.58
C ILE A 516 -9.25 2.42 -12.73
N ALA A 517 -8.25 3.30 -12.72
CA ALA A 517 -7.26 3.46 -13.79
C ALA A 517 -6.57 2.15 -14.16
N GLY A 518 -6.26 1.97 -15.44
CA GLY A 518 -5.34 0.93 -15.93
C GLY A 518 -3.89 1.32 -15.70
N GLY A 519 -2.96 0.35 -15.81
CA GLY A 519 -1.52 0.59 -15.84
C GLY A 519 -1.06 1.12 -17.20
N ALA A 520 0.09 1.77 -17.25
CA ALA A 520 0.67 2.28 -18.49
C ALA A 520 1.41 1.19 -19.30
N GLY A 521 1.52 1.38 -20.63
CA GLY A 521 2.22 0.51 -21.55
C GLY A 521 3.74 0.73 -21.58
N TYR A 522 4.46 -0.27 -22.09
CA TYR A 522 5.92 -0.25 -22.25
C TYR A 522 6.32 -0.65 -23.68
N GLY A 523 7.17 0.14 -24.32
CA GLY A 523 7.64 -0.07 -25.70
C GLY A 523 6.59 0.28 -26.76
N ASP A 524 7.03 0.41 -28.02
CA ASP A 524 6.15 0.78 -29.13
C ASP A 524 5.04 -0.29 -29.33
N PRO A 525 3.75 0.10 -29.34
CA PRO A 525 2.65 -0.81 -29.62
C PRO A 525 2.78 -1.56 -30.96
N LEU A 526 3.44 -0.97 -31.96
CA LEU A 526 3.67 -1.61 -33.25
C LEU A 526 4.64 -2.81 -33.18
N ASP A 527 5.42 -2.91 -32.09
CA ASP A 527 6.32 -4.04 -31.82
C ASP A 527 5.63 -5.20 -31.08
N ARG A 528 4.34 -5.04 -30.66
CA ARG A 528 3.61 -6.12 -30.01
C ARG A 528 3.34 -7.26 -30.98
N ASP A 529 3.56 -8.51 -30.53
CA ASP A 529 3.22 -9.70 -31.30
C ASP A 529 1.74 -9.66 -31.75
N PRO A 530 1.43 -9.73 -33.06
CA PRO A 530 0.06 -9.74 -33.56
C PRO A 530 -0.80 -10.88 -32.97
N ALA A 531 -0.19 -12.02 -32.63
CA ALA A 531 -0.90 -13.13 -31.98
C ALA A 531 -1.32 -12.76 -30.56
N ALA A 532 -0.48 -12.01 -29.82
CA ALA A 532 -0.83 -11.50 -28.49
C ALA A 532 -1.95 -10.46 -28.56
N VAL A 533 -1.97 -9.61 -29.60
CA VAL A 533 -3.07 -8.66 -29.83
C VAL A 533 -4.39 -9.39 -30.10
N LEU A 534 -4.37 -10.45 -30.92
CA LEU A 534 -5.54 -11.28 -31.18
C LEU A 534 -6.03 -11.94 -29.88
N ALA A 535 -5.14 -12.48 -29.07
CA ALA A 535 -5.48 -13.07 -27.77
C ALA A 535 -6.15 -12.04 -26.85
N ASP A 536 -5.61 -10.82 -26.74
CA ASP A 536 -6.22 -9.74 -25.95
C ASP A 536 -7.64 -9.38 -26.45
N VAL A 537 -7.90 -9.44 -27.77
CA VAL A 537 -9.25 -9.23 -28.34
C VAL A 537 -10.19 -10.37 -27.96
N LEU A 538 -9.75 -11.62 -28.10
CA LEU A 538 -10.56 -12.81 -27.79
C LEU A 538 -10.87 -12.91 -26.29
N ASP A 539 -9.92 -12.51 -25.44
CA ASP A 539 -10.09 -12.42 -23.99
C ASP A 539 -10.96 -11.21 -23.54
N GLY A 540 -11.35 -10.32 -24.47
CA GLY A 540 -12.12 -9.11 -24.16
C GLY A 540 -11.31 -8.02 -23.43
N LYS A 541 -9.97 -8.10 -23.47
CA LYS A 541 -9.09 -7.12 -22.81
C LYS A 541 -8.97 -5.81 -23.58
N ILE A 542 -9.03 -5.89 -24.91
CA ILE A 542 -9.07 -4.72 -25.80
C ILE A 542 -10.24 -4.83 -26.79
N SER A 543 -10.83 -3.70 -27.16
CA SER A 543 -11.93 -3.62 -28.11
C SER A 543 -11.46 -3.28 -29.54
N THR A 544 -10.29 -2.67 -29.68
CA THR A 544 -9.70 -2.22 -30.94
C THR A 544 -8.25 -2.65 -31.06
N THR A 545 -7.82 -2.91 -32.28
CA THR A 545 -6.43 -3.29 -32.62
C THR A 545 -5.67 -2.14 -33.30
N ALA A 546 -6.32 -0.97 -33.47
CA ALA A 546 -5.80 0.14 -34.26
C ALA A 546 -4.45 0.69 -33.76
N GLU A 547 -4.29 0.77 -32.43
CA GLU A 547 -3.05 1.26 -31.78
C GLU A 547 -1.84 0.35 -32.05
N TYR A 548 -2.10 -0.95 -32.29
CA TYR A 548 -1.09 -1.98 -32.56
C TYR A 548 -0.83 -2.19 -34.05
N GLY A 549 -1.59 -1.51 -34.92
CA GLY A 549 -1.51 -1.70 -36.36
C GLY A 549 -1.85 -3.13 -36.81
N VAL A 550 -2.67 -3.85 -36.03
CA VAL A 550 -3.06 -5.24 -36.32
C VAL A 550 -4.42 -5.27 -37.00
N VAL A 551 -4.51 -5.96 -38.14
CA VAL A 551 -5.75 -6.19 -38.88
C VAL A 551 -6.19 -7.61 -38.64
N LEU A 552 -7.41 -7.78 -38.20
CA LEU A 552 -8.03 -9.11 -38.02
C LEU A 552 -8.86 -9.52 -39.25
N THR A 553 -9.05 -10.81 -39.43
CA THR A 553 -10.02 -11.36 -40.39
C THR A 553 -11.45 -10.86 -40.09
N PRO A 554 -12.36 -10.84 -41.06
CA PRO A 554 -13.74 -10.33 -40.86
C PRO A 554 -14.51 -10.99 -39.70
N ASP A 555 -14.24 -12.25 -39.42
CA ASP A 555 -14.79 -13.01 -38.30
C ASP A 555 -14.03 -12.77 -36.97
N ARG A 556 -12.95 -11.98 -37.03
CA ARG A 556 -12.06 -11.67 -35.89
C ARG A 556 -11.40 -12.91 -35.25
N ALA A 557 -11.35 -14.03 -35.97
CA ALA A 557 -10.78 -15.27 -35.45
C ALA A 557 -9.28 -15.45 -35.70
N ALA A 558 -8.71 -14.63 -36.60
CA ALA A 558 -7.28 -14.70 -36.96
C ALA A 558 -6.72 -13.32 -37.32
N VAL A 559 -5.40 -13.23 -37.36
CA VAL A 559 -4.67 -12.05 -37.86
C VAL A 559 -4.59 -12.13 -39.39
N ASP A 560 -4.93 -11.05 -40.09
CA ASP A 560 -4.60 -10.86 -41.49
C ASP A 560 -3.17 -10.33 -41.60
N GLU A 561 -2.21 -11.24 -41.75
CA GLU A 561 -0.79 -10.91 -41.67
C GLU A 561 -0.35 -9.91 -42.75
N VAL A 562 -0.92 -10.02 -43.97
CA VAL A 562 -0.56 -9.12 -45.09
C VAL A 562 -1.00 -7.70 -44.77
N LYS A 563 -2.28 -7.53 -44.43
CA LYS A 563 -2.81 -6.20 -44.09
C LYS A 563 -2.23 -5.65 -42.81
N THR A 564 -1.89 -6.49 -41.83
CA THR A 564 -1.18 -6.07 -40.61
C THR A 564 0.17 -5.47 -40.94
N LYS A 565 0.95 -6.12 -41.82
CA LYS A 565 2.25 -5.60 -42.26
C LYS A 565 2.09 -4.26 -42.95
N GLU A 566 1.18 -4.17 -43.94
CA GLU A 566 0.90 -2.92 -44.68
C GLU A 566 0.46 -1.80 -43.72
N CYS A 567 -0.42 -2.09 -42.78
CA CYS A 567 -0.90 -1.14 -41.79
C CYS A 567 0.23 -0.62 -40.90
N ARG A 568 1.08 -1.50 -40.36
CA ARG A 568 2.24 -1.11 -39.53
C ARG A 568 3.24 -0.27 -40.31
N GLU A 569 3.57 -0.62 -41.58
CA GLU A 569 4.46 0.16 -42.46
C GLU A 569 3.87 1.55 -42.70
N ALA A 570 2.58 1.68 -42.96
CA ALA A 570 1.91 2.97 -43.16
C ALA A 570 1.89 3.82 -41.88
N LEU A 571 1.65 3.22 -40.72
CA LEU A 571 1.68 3.92 -39.43
C LEU A 571 3.10 4.40 -39.08
N ALA A 572 4.11 3.57 -39.27
CA ALA A 572 5.51 3.95 -39.08
C ALA A 572 5.93 5.09 -40.00
N ALA A 573 5.54 5.06 -41.30
CA ALA A 573 5.83 6.11 -42.26
C ALA A 573 5.13 7.45 -41.99
N SER A 574 3.95 7.41 -41.33
CA SER A 574 3.17 8.61 -40.98
C SER A 574 3.74 9.44 -39.83
N GLY A 575 4.87 9.04 -39.28
CA GLY A 575 5.50 9.73 -38.14
C GLY A 575 4.67 9.70 -36.84
N ARG A 576 3.71 8.81 -36.71
CA ARG A 576 3.09 8.46 -35.43
C ARG A 576 4.07 7.64 -34.56
N ALA A 577 5.28 8.19 -34.40
CA ALA A 577 6.06 7.88 -33.23
C ALA A 577 5.22 8.30 -32.02
N ALA A 578 4.96 7.36 -31.16
CA ALA A 578 4.15 7.47 -29.97
C ALA A 578 4.19 8.88 -29.37
N ALA A 579 3.02 9.48 -29.16
CA ALA A 579 2.84 10.62 -28.26
C ALA A 579 3.07 10.14 -26.82
N GLY A 580 4.24 9.59 -26.56
CA GLY A 580 4.75 9.27 -25.24
C GLY A 580 5.42 10.52 -24.71
N VAL A 581 4.87 11.10 -23.65
CA VAL A 581 5.56 12.10 -22.84
C VAL A 581 6.80 11.43 -22.28
N SER A 582 7.96 11.64 -22.92
CA SER A 582 9.25 11.34 -22.29
C SER A 582 9.30 12.08 -20.95
N PRO A 583 9.61 11.45 -19.84
CA PRO A 583 9.86 12.16 -18.60
C PRO A 583 10.96 13.19 -18.92
N ARG A 584 10.67 14.48 -18.75
CA ARG A 584 11.70 15.51 -18.90
C ARG A 584 12.72 15.31 -17.80
N CYS A 585 13.69 14.44 -18.03
CA CYS A 585 14.92 14.40 -17.28
C CYS A 585 15.71 15.66 -17.65
N ASN A 586 15.55 16.74 -16.89
CA ASN A 586 16.46 17.87 -16.97
C ASN A 586 17.83 17.41 -16.47
N GLY A 587 18.64 16.88 -17.37
CA GLY A 587 20.04 16.67 -17.14
C GLY A 587 20.76 18.01 -17.16
N ARG A 588 21.25 18.47 -16.03
CA ARG A 588 22.51 19.20 -15.84
C ARG A 588 23.15 18.75 -14.55
#